data_a10530a311284abe0802e99bf227906d
#
_entry.id   a10530a311284abe0802e99bf227906d
#
_cell.length_a   1.000
_cell.length_b   1.000
_cell.length_c   1.000
_cell.angle_alpha   90.00
_cell.angle_beta   90.00
_cell.angle_gamma   90.00
#
_symmetry.space_group_name_H-M   'P 1'
#
loop_
_entity.id
_entity.type
_entity.pdbx_description
1 polymer ?
#
loop_
_entity_poly.entity_id
_entity_poly.type
_entity_poly.pdbx_seq_one_letter_code
_entity_poly.pdbx_strand_id
1 'polypeptide(L)'
;MRGVTVRWVQQRRRRRSQQPSAPQRAGWLKRSAVGVALATLLPFGVSVAEAGHAAAAFNPTGIDFWVDSSMGPIKSRIFRAADGNTGRVVYALDGMRAQGDISGWEKETNIIPALVNANINVVMPVGGPSSFYADWNAPSNFFGIDTGSAGSSGSASTGSAMTGSSNYNETLGKVNTYKWESFLTQDLPNALSSRLGFSSHRNGVFGLSMGGSAALTLAAYHPDQFSYAGSFSGYLNISAPGMREAMRVAMLSAGGYNIDAMAPPWGPQWLRMDPFVFAPRLKANNTRLWVAAGSGIPSPQDAVAPLDIIQGSPLEALALANTRAFQVRMMTLGAGNVTYDFPNVGVHNWHNWEDEVYRMLPDMSANIG
;
A
#
# COMPACT_ATOMS: atom_id res chain seq x y z
N MET A 1 -76.37 35.40 -17.29
CA MET A 1 -77.54 35.21 -16.38
C MET A 1 -76.95 34.78 -15.03
N ARG A 2 -77.12 35.67 -14.07
CA ARG A 2 -77.60 35.50 -12.69
C ARG A 2 -76.95 34.29 -11.98
N GLY A 3 -76.11 34.43 -10.99
CA GLY A 3 -76.14 35.22 -9.73
C GLY A 3 -76.69 34.31 -8.64
N VAL A 4 -75.97 34.10 -7.58
CA VAL A 4 -76.42 34.36 -6.20
C VAL A 4 -75.36 33.97 -5.21
N THR A 5 -74.97 34.96 -4.44
CA THR A 5 -74.10 34.96 -3.23
C THR A 5 -74.94 34.57 -2.01
N VAL A 6 -74.40 33.78 -1.09
CA VAL A 6 -74.94 33.86 0.31
C VAL A 6 -73.78 33.74 1.29
N ARG A 7 -73.62 34.77 2.09
CA ARG A 7 -72.82 34.87 3.36
C ARG A 7 -73.64 34.35 4.52
N TRP A 8 -73.00 33.75 5.53
CA TRP A 8 -73.29 33.84 7.00
C TRP A 8 -72.00 33.54 7.78
N VAL A 9 -71.48 34.31 8.45
CA VAL A 9 -71.29 35.12 9.70
C VAL A 9 -71.45 34.30 11.00
N GLN A 10 -70.34 34.25 11.67
CA GLN A 10 -70.01 34.22 13.11
C GLN A 10 -70.75 33.26 14.06
N GLN A 11 -69.98 32.54 14.89
CA GLN A 11 -69.91 32.90 16.35
C GLN A 11 -68.77 32.20 17.09
N ARG A 12 -68.15 32.98 17.97
CA ARG A 12 -67.10 32.64 18.92
C ARG A 12 -67.61 31.66 19.98
N ARG A 13 -66.74 30.73 20.43
CA ARG A 13 -66.60 30.42 21.84
C ARG A 13 -65.17 29.94 22.17
N ARG A 14 -64.54 30.66 23.07
CA ARG A 14 -63.29 30.30 23.77
C ARG A 14 -63.55 29.09 24.68
N ARG A 15 -62.68 28.07 24.60
CA ARG A 15 -62.35 27.25 25.76
C ARG A 15 -60.85 27.01 25.76
N ARG A 16 -60.18 27.49 26.80
CA ARG A 16 -58.86 27.08 27.22
C ARG A 16 -58.96 25.62 27.66
N SER A 17 -58.09 24.78 27.18
CA SER A 17 -57.67 23.53 27.84
C SER A 17 -56.20 23.26 27.50
N GLN A 18 -55.51 23.09 28.56
CA GLN A 18 -54.11 22.83 28.77
C GLN A 18 -53.48 21.87 27.77
N GLN A 19 -52.31 22.26 27.23
CA GLN A 19 -51.37 21.34 26.55
C GLN A 19 -50.64 20.52 27.57
N PRO A 20 -50.46 19.20 27.38
CA PRO A 20 -49.35 18.48 27.95
C PRO A 20 -48.14 18.61 27.01
N SER A 21 -47.03 18.99 27.58
CA SER A 21 -45.71 19.06 26.96
C SER A 21 -45.29 17.70 26.35
N ALA A 22 -45.06 17.66 25.04
CA ALA A 22 -44.41 16.54 24.38
C ALA A 22 -42.90 16.59 24.66
N PRO A 23 -42.23 15.46 24.90
CA PRO A 23 -40.78 15.43 25.09
C PRO A 23 -40.08 15.74 23.78
N GLN A 24 -39.16 16.67 23.80
CA GLN A 24 -38.21 16.94 22.74
C GLN A 24 -37.38 15.67 22.49
N ARG A 25 -37.59 15.04 21.38
CA ARG A 25 -36.67 14.04 20.85
C ARG A 25 -35.45 14.79 20.33
N ALA A 26 -34.38 14.79 21.14
CA ALA A 26 -33.05 15.13 20.70
C ALA A 26 -32.66 14.18 19.57
N GLY A 27 -32.54 14.71 18.37
CA GLY A 27 -31.99 14.01 17.21
C GLY A 27 -30.49 13.76 17.46
N TRP A 28 -30.15 12.60 17.96
CA TRP A 28 -28.79 12.11 17.95
C TRP A 28 -28.45 11.70 16.52
N LEU A 29 -27.82 12.62 15.81
CA LEU A 29 -27.02 12.29 14.65
C LEU A 29 -25.94 11.31 15.14
N LYS A 30 -26.06 10.06 14.75
CA LYS A 30 -25.02 9.06 14.88
C LYS A 30 -23.82 9.55 14.07
N ARG A 31 -22.93 10.26 14.71
CA ARG A 31 -21.58 10.50 14.21
C ARG A 31 -20.85 9.16 14.30
N SER A 32 -20.59 8.62 13.16
CA SER A 32 -19.89 7.37 12.93
C SER A 32 -18.59 7.30 13.73
N ALA A 33 -18.40 6.17 14.40
CA ALA A 33 -17.23 5.85 15.19
C ALA A 33 -15.98 5.61 14.33
N VAL A 34 -15.43 6.64 13.72
CA VAL A 34 -14.10 6.63 13.10
C VAL A 34 -13.01 7.05 14.11
N GLY A 35 -13.42 7.54 15.29
CA GLY A 35 -12.50 8.12 16.28
C GLY A 35 -11.79 7.15 17.21
N VAL A 36 -12.12 5.85 17.22
CA VAL A 36 -11.59 4.93 18.24
C VAL A 36 -10.33 4.18 17.78
N ALA A 37 -10.06 4.08 16.48
CA ALA A 37 -8.88 3.37 15.97
C ALA A 37 -7.57 4.17 16.08
N LEU A 38 -7.61 5.48 16.30
CA LEU A 38 -6.40 6.31 16.39
C LEU A 38 -5.68 6.23 17.76
N ALA A 39 -6.36 5.81 18.82
CA ALA A 39 -5.79 5.83 20.16
C ALA A 39 -4.82 4.68 20.46
N THR A 40 -4.76 3.64 19.63
CA THR A 40 -3.87 2.49 19.84
C THR A 40 -2.56 2.54 19.06
N LEU A 41 -2.32 3.62 18.30
CA LEU A 41 -1.08 3.82 17.54
C LEU A 41 -0.02 4.63 18.30
N LEU A 42 -0.14 4.75 19.64
CA LEU A 42 0.90 5.41 20.43
C LEU A 42 2.19 4.60 20.41
N PRO A 43 3.35 5.28 20.29
CA PRO A 43 4.62 4.63 20.07
C PRO A 43 5.11 3.98 21.36
N PHE A 44 4.93 2.69 21.51
CA PHE A 44 5.86 1.94 22.32
C PHE A 44 7.06 1.65 21.43
N GLY A 45 8.16 2.37 21.65
CA GLY A 45 9.46 2.03 21.13
C GLY A 45 9.97 0.74 21.76
N VAL A 46 9.33 -0.35 21.43
CA VAL A 46 9.83 -1.70 21.68
C VAL A 46 10.35 -2.16 20.34
N SER A 47 11.66 -2.31 20.23
CA SER A 47 12.23 -3.18 19.23
C SER A 47 11.58 -4.54 19.42
N VAL A 48 10.57 -4.85 18.58
CA VAL A 48 9.96 -6.16 18.56
C VAL A 48 11.06 -7.12 18.08
N ALA A 49 11.62 -7.87 18.99
CA ALA A 49 12.29 -9.10 18.61
C ALA A 49 11.22 -9.95 17.93
N GLU A 50 11.36 -10.18 16.63
CA GLU A 50 10.51 -11.04 15.84
C GLU A 50 10.51 -12.42 16.48
N ALA A 51 9.46 -12.73 17.23
CA ALA A 51 9.27 -14.05 17.83
C ALA A 51 8.44 -14.90 16.88
N GLY A 52 9.13 -15.78 16.14
CA GLY A 52 8.57 -17.09 15.94
C GLY A 52 7.87 -17.45 14.65
N HIS A 53 8.06 -16.73 13.52
CA HIS A 53 8.01 -17.44 12.25
C HIS A 53 9.40 -18.00 11.97
N ALA A 54 9.49 -19.29 11.60
CA ALA A 54 10.74 -19.79 11.06
C ALA A 54 11.04 -18.95 9.81
N ALA A 55 11.91 -17.95 9.97
CA ALA A 55 12.30 -17.10 8.87
C ALA A 55 12.66 -18.00 7.68
N ALA A 56 12.05 -17.75 6.53
CA ALA A 56 12.40 -18.50 5.33
C ALA A 56 13.91 -18.36 5.14
N ALA A 57 14.60 -19.46 4.97
CA ALA A 57 16.03 -19.43 4.82
C ALA A 57 16.38 -18.61 3.56
N PHE A 58 17.41 -17.76 3.66
CA PHE A 58 17.96 -17.07 2.51
C PHE A 58 18.16 -18.06 1.35
N ASN A 59 17.54 -17.77 0.20
CA ASN A 59 17.64 -18.64 -0.97
C ASN A 59 18.94 -18.33 -1.74
N PRO A 60 19.96 -19.18 -1.64
CA PRO A 60 21.28 -18.91 -2.25
C PRO A 60 21.25 -18.92 -3.79
N THR A 61 20.17 -19.39 -4.42
CA THR A 61 20.03 -19.39 -5.89
C THR A 61 19.59 -18.05 -6.45
N GLY A 62 19.17 -17.09 -5.59
CA GLY A 62 18.86 -15.73 -5.97
C GLY A 62 20.12 -14.95 -6.38
N ILE A 63 19.94 -14.04 -7.35
CA ILE A 63 21.01 -13.18 -7.88
C ILE A 63 20.89 -11.81 -7.21
N ASP A 64 21.99 -11.30 -6.63
CA ASP A 64 22.08 -9.90 -6.24
C ASP A 64 22.31 -9.04 -7.48
N PHE A 65 21.31 -8.25 -7.83
CA PHE A 65 21.29 -7.44 -9.02
C PHE A 65 21.30 -5.95 -8.67
N TRP A 66 22.46 -5.34 -8.87
CA TRP A 66 22.66 -3.93 -8.55
C TRP A 66 22.45 -3.06 -9.79
N VAL A 67 21.68 -1.99 -9.61
CA VAL A 67 21.36 -1.01 -10.65
C VAL A 67 21.59 0.39 -10.10
N ASP A 68 22.34 1.19 -10.83
CA ASP A 68 22.57 2.61 -10.51
C ASP A 68 21.27 3.39 -10.73
N SER A 69 21.02 4.35 -9.84
CA SER A 69 19.88 5.24 -9.91
C SER A 69 20.26 6.64 -9.43
N SER A 70 19.36 7.58 -9.56
CA SER A 70 19.52 8.93 -8.97
C SER A 70 19.62 8.93 -7.45
N MET A 71 19.22 7.83 -6.80
CA MET A 71 19.35 7.61 -5.35
C MET A 71 20.66 6.92 -4.95
N GLY A 72 21.48 6.53 -5.92
CA GLY A 72 22.61 5.63 -5.74
C GLY A 72 22.29 4.20 -6.19
N PRO A 73 23.20 3.24 -5.99
CA PRO A 73 22.98 1.86 -6.39
C PRO A 73 21.90 1.18 -5.53
N ILE A 74 20.93 0.59 -6.17
CA ILE A 74 19.82 -0.14 -5.56
C ILE A 74 19.94 -1.62 -5.89
N LYS A 75 19.85 -2.47 -4.88
CA LYS A 75 19.81 -3.92 -5.04
C LYS A 75 18.40 -4.41 -5.36
N SER A 76 18.30 -5.40 -6.24
CA SER A 76 17.13 -6.26 -6.37
C SER A 76 17.57 -7.73 -6.26
N ARG A 77 16.74 -8.56 -5.64
CA ARG A 77 16.93 -10.01 -5.66
C ARG A 77 16.19 -10.59 -6.85
N ILE A 78 16.87 -11.37 -7.66
CA ILE A 78 16.34 -11.94 -8.90
C ILE A 78 16.33 -13.45 -8.82
N PHE A 79 15.19 -14.05 -9.11
CA PHE A 79 15.03 -15.51 -9.23
C PHE A 79 14.49 -15.83 -10.62
N ARG A 80 15.21 -16.68 -11.35
CA ARG A 80 14.85 -17.00 -12.74
C ARG A 80 13.79 -18.08 -12.81
N ALA A 81 12.91 -17.97 -13.80
CA ALA A 81 11.91 -18.98 -14.14
C ALA A 81 12.55 -20.36 -14.38
N ALA A 82 11.89 -21.43 -13.96
CA ALA A 82 12.42 -22.80 -14.06
C ALA A 82 12.64 -23.26 -15.51
N ASP A 83 11.81 -22.79 -16.44
CA ASP A 83 11.94 -23.09 -17.88
C ASP A 83 12.94 -22.20 -18.63
N GLY A 84 13.54 -21.22 -17.93
CA GLY A 84 14.50 -20.28 -18.50
C GLY A 84 13.90 -19.19 -19.38
N ASN A 85 12.55 -19.07 -19.48
CA ASN A 85 11.95 -17.97 -20.22
C ASN A 85 12.33 -16.62 -19.61
N THR A 86 12.27 -15.58 -20.42
CA THR A 86 12.55 -14.19 -19.98
C THR A 86 11.34 -13.27 -20.17
N GLY A 87 10.24 -13.79 -20.70
CA GLY A 87 9.06 -13.00 -21.05
C GLY A 87 8.12 -12.74 -19.86
N ARG A 88 8.11 -13.64 -18.88
CA ARG A 88 7.17 -13.59 -17.74
C ARG A 88 7.91 -13.11 -16.49
N VAL A 89 7.65 -11.88 -16.09
CA VAL A 89 8.34 -11.22 -14.97
C VAL A 89 7.31 -10.69 -13.98
N VAL A 90 7.59 -10.83 -12.69
CA VAL A 90 6.81 -10.24 -11.62
C VAL A 90 7.70 -9.46 -10.66
N TYR A 91 7.23 -8.28 -10.25
CA TYR A 91 7.85 -7.45 -9.24
C TYR A 91 7.11 -7.64 -7.91
N ALA A 92 7.81 -8.02 -6.85
CA ALA A 92 7.25 -8.17 -5.51
C ALA A 92 7.73 -7.02 -4.61
N LEU A 93 6.78 -6.21 -4.14
CA LEU A 93 7.04 -4.98 -3.39
C LEU A 93 6.77 -5.18 -1.91
N ASP A 94 7.71 -4.76 -1.07
CA ASP A 94 7.63 -4.85 0.37
C ASP A 94 6.68 -3.82 0.99
N GLY A 95 6.39 -3.99 2.28
CA GLY A 95 5.61 -3.04 3.08
C GLY A 95 6.44 -1.85 3.58
N MET A 96 5.85 -1.09 4.50
CA MET A 96 6.41 0.17 5.01
C MET A 96 7.74 -0.01 5.75
N ARG A 97 8.02 -1.20 6.29
CA ARG A 97 9.26 -1.54 7.01
C ARG A 97 10.22 -2.36 6.15
N ALA A 98 10.24 -2.13 4.84
CA ALA A 98 11.18 -2.76 3.92
C ALA A 98 12.62 -2.66 4.45
N GLN A 99 13.33 -3.77 4.47
CA GLN A 99 14.70 -3.84 4.96
C GLN A 99 15.71 -3.43 3.88
N GLY A 100 16.90 -3.01 4.29
CA GLY A 100 17.90 -2.49 3.35
C GLY A 100 18.82 -3.54 2.75
N ASP A 101 18.74 -4.78 3.21
CA ASP A 101 19.66 -5.86 2.83
C ASP A 101 18.99 -7.06 2.17
N ILE A 102 17.72 -7.30 2.45
CA ILE A 102 16.93 -8.40 1.89
C ILE A 102 15.46 -7.98 1.72
N SER A 103 14.77 -8.55 0.74
CA SER A 103 13.32 -8.38 0.64
C SER A 103 12.60 -9.20 1.72
N GLY A 104 11.58 -8.60 2.31
CA GLY A 104 10.72 -9.31 3.25
C GLY A 104 10.05 -10.54 2.63
N TRP A 105 9.69 -10.49 1.36
CA TRP A 105 9.15 -11.64 0.64
C TRP A 105 10.11 -12.84 0.58
N GLU A 106 11.43 -12.57 0.45
CA GLU A 106 12.44 -13.62 0.46
C GLU A 106 12.69 -14.15 1.87
N LYS A 107 12.65 -13.24 2.86
CA LYS A 107 13.00 -13.57 4.26
C LYS A 107 11.86 -14.29 4.99
N GLU A 108 10.63 -13.83 4.81
CA GLU A 108 9.49 -14.20 5.66
C GLU A 108 8.54 -15.21 5.00
N THR A 109 8.76 -15.57 3.72
CA THR A 109 7.85 -16.44 2.96
C THR A 109 8.56 -17.50 2.13
N ASN A 110 7.80 -18.49 1.65
CA ASN A 110 8.28 -19.54 0.74
C ASN A 110 7.67 -19.42 -0.68
N ILE A 111 7.28 -18.21 -1.10
CA ILE A 111 6.63 -18.02 -2.40
C ILE A 111 7.55 -18.23 -3.60
N ILE A 112 8.86 -18.05 -3.43
CA ILE A 112 9.84 -18.07 -4.53
C ILE A 112 9.79 -19.40 -5.31
N PRO A 113 9.85 -20.58 -4.68
CA PRO A 113 9.75 -21.84 -5.40
C PRO A 113 8.46 -21.99 -6.20
N ALA A 114 7.33 -21.52 -5.66
CA ALA A 114 6.05 -21.61 -6.37
C ALA A 114 6.01 -20.72 -7.61
N LEU A 115 6.49 -19.49 -7.51
CA LEU A 115 6.58 -18.55 -8.62
C LEU A 115 7.54 -19.04 -9.71
N VAL A 116 8.74 -19.49 -9.32
CA VAL A 116 9.76 -20.01 -10.22
C VAL A 116 9.25 -21.26 -10.97
N ASN A 117 8.60 -22.19 -10.26
CA ASN A 117 8.03 -23.40 -10.85
C ASN A 117 6.81 -23.12 -11.74
N ALA A 118 6.14 -21.98 -11.53
CA ALA A 118 5.11 -21.49 -12.45
C ALA A 118 5.69 -20.77 -13.68
N ASN A 119 7.00 -20.87 -13.88
CA ASN A 119 7.74 -20.26 -14.98
C ASN A 119 7.65 -18.73 -14.98
N ILE A 120 7.83 -18.13 -13.81
CA ILE A 120 7.81 -16.69 -13.61
C ILE A 120 9.17 -16.25 -13.05
N ASN A 121 9.79 -15.25 -13.71
CA ASN A 121 10.97 -14.58 -13.16
C ASN A 121 10.52 -13.60 -12.07
N VAL A 122 11.17 -13.67 -10.91
CA VAL A 122 10.79 -12.85 -9.74
C VAL A 122 11.84 -11.78 -9.53
N VAL A 123 11.39 -10.54 -9.39
CA VAL A 123 12.19 -9.35 -9.12
C VAL A 123 11.72 -8.78 -7.79
N MET A 124 12.60 -8.76 -6.80
CA MET A 124 12.33 -8.22 -5.47
C MET A 124 13.26 -7.03 -5.20
N PRO A 125 12.82 -5.79 -5.45
CA PRO A 125 13.59 -4.59 -5.10
C PRO A 125 13.79 -4.54 -3.59
N VAL A 126 15.01 -4.23 -3.15
CA VAL A 126 15.39 -4.24 -1.73
C VAL A 126 15.49 -2.80 -1.20
N GLY A 127 14.83 -2.53 -0.07
CA GLY A 127 14.85 -1.22 0.56
C GLY A 127 13.63 -0.35 0.26
N GLY A 128 13.78 0.95 0.47
CA GLY A 128 12.69 1.92 0.29
C GLY A 128 11.65 1.91 1.41
N PRO A 129 12.06 1.82 2.70
CA PRO A 129 11.11 1.92 3.80
C PRO A 129 10.32 3.23 3.70
N SER A 130 9.02 3.16 3.95
CA SER A 130 8.07 4.28 3.86
C SER A 130 8.00 5.01 2.51
N SER A 131 8.62 4.48 1.45
CA SER A 131 8.75 5.16 0.15
C SER A 131 7.42 5.27 -0.61
N PHE A 132 6.47 4.39 -0.36
CA PHE A 132 5.30 4.14 -1.22
C PHE A 132 5.69 3.88 -2.67
N TYR A 133 6.95 3.51 -2.89
CA TYR A 133 7.56 3.31 -4.21
C TYR A 133 7.26 4.47 -5.18
N ALA A 134 7.20 5.68 -4.63
CA ALA A 134 6.88 6.91 -5.34
C ALA A 134 8.12 7.82 -5.49
N ASP A 135 8.00 8.78 -6.39
CA ASP A 135 8.95 9.88 -6.49
C ASP A 135 8.52 10.99 -5.52
N TRP A 136 9.31 11.21 -4.50
CA TRP A 136 9.04 12.21 -3.47
C TRP A 136 9.38 13.63 -3.94
N ASN A 137 8.76 14.62 -3.32
CA ASN A 137 9.06 16.03 -3.59
C ASN A 137 10.38 16.49 -2.96
N ALA A 138 10.75 15.91 -1.80
CA ALA A 138 11.94 16.30 -1.05
C ALA A 138 12.49 15.11 -0.26
N PRO A 139 13.75 15.18 0.21
CA PRO A 139 14.26 14.24 1.20
C PRO A 139 13.42 14.25 2.48
N SER A 140 13.28 13.09 3.12
CA SER A 140 12.59 12.97 4.39
C SER A 140 13.45 13.50 5.53
N ASN A 141 13.35 14.78 5.81
CA ASN A 141 13.92 15.35 7.02
C ASN A 141 12.93 15.26 8.19
N PHE A 142 13.47 15.19 9.40
CA PHE A 142 12.64 15.11 10.60
C PHE A 142 11.87 16.41 10.82
N PHE A 143 10.55 16.34 10.93
CA PHE A 143 9.61 17.46 11.11
C PHE A 143 9.58 18.54 10.01
N GLY A 144 10.08 18.28 8.79
CA GLY A 144 10.14 19.31 7.76
C GLY A 144 11.07 20.49 8.13
N ILE A 145 11.79 20.39 9.22
CA ILE A 145 12.88 21.28 9.56
C ILE A 145 14.04 20.84 8.68
N ASP A 146 14.37 21.66 7.70
CA ASP A 146 15.66 21.57 7.05
C ASP A 146 16.70 21.72 8.18
N THR A 147 17.24 20.60 8.67
CA THR A 147 18.37 20.63 9.60
C THR A 147 19.59 21.09 8.84
N GLY A 148 19.38 22.21 8.18
CA GLY A 148 20.26 22.98 7.36
C GLY A 148 21.44 22.14 6.90
N SER A 149 21.67 22.10 5.69
CA SER A 149 23.02 22.13 5.17
C SER A 149 23.75 23.33 5.80
N ALA A 150 23.98 23.22 7.12
CA ALA A 150 25.04 23.96 7.76
C ALA A 150 26.30 23.48 7.07
N GLY A 151 26.63 24.16 5.98
CA GLY A 151 27.87 24.18 5.25
C GLY A 151 28.74 22.92 5.44
N SER A 152 28.54 21.94 4.62
CA SER A 152 29.68 21.16 4.17
C SER A 152 29.51 20.94 2.66
N SER A 153 30.09 21.83 1.90
CA SER A 153 30.80 21.50 0.68
C SER A 153 31.84 20.42 1.04
N GLY A 154 31.38 19.26 1.47
CA GLY A 154 32.13 18.06 1.74
C GLY A 154 32.03 17.20 0.51
N SER A 155 33.11 17.20 -0.27
CA SER A 155 33.44 16.30 -1.35
C SER A 155 32.72 14.96 -1.20
N ALA A 156 31.98 14.59 -2.24
CA ALA A 156 31.63 13.21 -2.49
C ALA A 156 32.91 12.39 -2.30
N SER A 157 33.03 11.65 -1.20
CA SER A 157 34.09 10.68 -1.05
C SER A 157 33.81 9.55 -2.02
N THR A 158 34.40 9.68 -3.19
CA THR A 158 34.60 8.59 -4.13
C THR A 158 35.32 7.48 -3.40
N GLY A 159 34.66 6.32 -3.30
CA GLY A 159 35.36 5.07 -3.12
C GLY A 159 35.55 4.61 -1.67
N SER A 160 34.51 4.07 -1.09
CA SER A 160 34.64 2.86 -0.31
C SER A 160 33.63 1.88 -0.86
N ALA A 161 34.14 0.74 -1.33
CA ALA A 161 33.30 -0.39 -1.65
C ALA A 161 32.45 -0.69 -0.42
N MET A 162 31.18 -0.30 -0.46
CA MET A 162 30.24 -0.55 0.62
C MET A 162 29.91 -2.03 0.62
N THR A 163 30.75 -2.81 1.28
CA THR A 163 30.37 -4.12 1.76
C THR A 163 29.26 -3.93 2.78
N GLY A 164 28.03 -4.25 2.36
CA GLY A 164 26.90 -4.63 3.19
C GLY A 164 26.68 -3.83 4.48
N SER A 165 26.26 -2.58 4.38
CA SER A 165 25.69 -1.89 5.54
C SER A 165 24.17 -1.82 5.39
N SER A 166 23.45 -2.54 6.23
CA SER A 166 22.00 -2.47 6.39
C SER A 166 21.48 -1.02 6.59
N ASN A 167 22.35 -0.15 7.11
CA ASN A 167 22.02 1.24 7.42
C ASN A 167 21.92 2.18 6.19
N TYR A 168 22.51 1.81 5.06
CA TYR A 168 22.52 2.69 3.88
C TYR A 168 21.12 2.91 3.30
N ASN A 169 20.37 1.84 3.09
CA ASN A 169 19.01 1.92 2.56
C ASN A 169 18.00 2.49 3.57
N GLU A 170 18.23 2.32 4.87
CA GLU A 170 17.38 2.90 5.92
C GLU A 170 17.48 4.43 5.99
N THR A 171 18.62 4.98 5.64
CA THR A 171 18.88 6.42 5.63
C THR A 171 18.68 7.07 4.26
N LEU A 172 18.60 6.27 3.19
CA LEU A 172 18.60 6.75 1.82
C LEU A 172 17.55 7.85 1.58
N GLY A 173 16.30 7.63 1.98
CA GLY A 173 15.21 8.58 1.80
C GLY A 173 15.26 9.78 2.76
N LYS A 174 16.17 9.78 3.74
CA LYS A 174 16.41 10.92 4.64
C LYS A 174 17.49 11.85 4.11
N VAL A 175 18.41 11.31 3.35
CA VAL A 175 19.53 12.04 2.74
C VAL A 175 19.22 12.44 1.32
N ASN A 176 18.58 11.53 0.54
CA ASN A 176 18.24 11.74 -0.85
C ASN A 176 16.73 11.81 -1.04
N THR A 177 16.29 12.55 -2.05
CA THR A 177 14.89 12.49 -2.47
C THR A 177 14.59 11.13 -3.08
N TYR A 178 13.62 10.42 -2.54
CA TYR A 178 13.18 9.14 -3.11
C TYR A 178 12.70 9.32 -4.55
N LYS A 179 13.15 8.42 -5.44
CA LYS A 179 12.80 8.32 -6.85
C LYS A 179 12.48 6.86 -7.22
N TRP A 180 11.68 6.23 -6.38
CA TRP A 180 11.39 4.82 -6.52
C TRP A 180 10.54 4.48 -7.73
N GLU A 181 9.57 5.33 -8.08
CA GLU A 181 8.78 5.11 -9.29
C GLU A 181 9.66 5.17 -10.53
N SER A 182 10.51 6.20 -10.65
CA SER A 182 11.49 6.31 -11.74
C SER A 182 12.42 5.10 -11.79
N PHE A 183 12.92 4.64 -10.64
CA PHE A 183 13.76 3.45 -10.58
C PHE A 183 13.04 2.21 -11.10
N LEU A 184 11.81 1.93 -10.63
CA LEU A 184 11.05 0.73 -10.96
C LEU A 184 10.52 0.72 -12.40
N THR A 185 10.41 1.88 -13.04
CA THR A 185 9.81 1.99 -14.38
C THR A 185 10.78 2.41 -15.46
N GLN A 186 12.01 2.80 -15.09
CA GLN A 186 13.06 3.22 -16.04
C GLN A 186 14.37 2.47 -15.77
N ASP A 187 15.04 2.74 -14.63
CA ASP A 187 16.38 2.23 -14.38
C ASP A 187 16.41 0.69 -14.31
N LEU A 188 15.54 0.12 -13.47
CA LEU A 188 15.49 -1.32 -13.23
C LEU A 188 15.06 -2.12 -14.46
N PRO A 189 13.94 -1.83 -15.17
CA PRO A 189 13.55 -2.59 -16.35
C PRO A 189 14.55 -2.46 -17.50
N ASN A 190 15.19 -1.31 -17.68
CA ASN A 190 16.27 -1.16 -18.68
C ASN A 190 17.48 -2.06 -18.36
N ALA A 191 17.88 -2.11 -17.10
CA ALA A 191 18.98 -2.98 -16.67
C ALA A 191 18.59 -4.47 -16.75
N LEU A 192 17.37 -4.84 -16.36
CA LEU A 192 16.87 -6.21 -16.47
C LEU A 192 16.82 -6.68 -17.93
N SER A 193 16.33 -5.83 -18.83
CA SER A 193 16.26 -6.14 -20.25
C SER A 193 17.66 -6.28 -20.86
N SER A 194 18.53 -5.30 -20.65
CA SER A 194 19.87 -5.29 -21.28
C SER A 194 20.81 -6.36 -20.73
N ARG A 195 20.72 -6.71 -19.45
CA ARG A 195 21.68 -7.60 -18.77
C ARG A 195 21.15 -9.03 -18.59
N LEU A 196 19.81 -9.21 -18.51
CA LEU A 196 19.18 -10.52 -18.28
C LEU A 196 18.23 -10.94 -19.41
N GLY A 197 17.94 -10.05 -20.36
CA GLY A 197 16.97 -10.28 -21.44
C GLY A 197 15.51 -10.29 -20.99
N PHE A 198 15.21 -9.80 -19.78
CA PHE A 198 13.83 -9.81 -19.26
C PHE A 198 12.93 -8.84 -20.04
N SER A 199 11.67 -9.25 -20.23
CA SER A 199 10.67 -8.38 -20.83
C SER A 199 10.44 -7.14 -19.95
N SER A 200 10.36 -5.98 -20.61
CA SER A 200 9.92 -4.72 -19.98
C SER A 200 8.42 -4.46 -20.13
N HIS A 201 7.67 -5.39 -20.73
CA HIS A 201 6.25 -5.24 -21.06
C HIS A 201 5.42 -6.39 -20.50
N ARG A 202 4.15 -6.10 -20.20
CA ARG A 202 3.15 -7.07 -19.75
C ARG A 202 3.57 -7.86 -18.49
N ASN A 203 4.35 -7.25 -17.64
CA ASN A 203 4.79 -7.81 -16.37
C ASN A 203 3.68 -7.80 -15.32
N GLY A 204 3.86 -8.59 -14.26
CA GLY A 204 3.08 -8.48 -13.04
C GLY A 204 3.78 -7.60 -12.01
N VAL A 205 3.01 -6.99 -11.13
CA VAL A 205 3.51 -6.36 -9.91
C VAL A 205 2.55 -6.68 -8.77
N PHE A 206 3.07 -7.08 -7.62
CA PHE A 206 2.26 -7.23 -6.42
C PHE A 206 2.99 -6.73 -5.18
N GLY A 207 2.25 -6.48 -4.14
CA GLY A 207 2.85 -6.06 -2.89
C GLY A 207 1.86 -6.10 -1.73
N LEU A 208 2.41 -5.93 -0.53
CA LEU A 208 1.67 -5.89 0.71
C LEU A 208 1.62 -4.48 1.30
N SER A 209 0.54 -4.13 2.00
CA SER A 209 0.44 -2.87 2.74
C SER A 209 0.79 -1.65 1.85
N MET A 210 1.84 -0.90 2.18
CA MET A 210 2.42 0.15 1.35
C MET A 210 2.68 -0.31 -0.09
N GLY A 211 3.32 -1.47 -0.25
CA GLY A 211 3.63 -2.06 -1.57
C GLY A 211 2.38 -2.45 -2.35
N GLY A 212 1.31 -2.84 -1.67
CA GLY A 212 0.02 -3.14 -2.30
C GLY A 212 -0.63 -1.91 -2.93
N SER A 213 -0.58 -0.77 -2.24
CA SER A 213 -1.02 0.52 -2.81
C SER A 213 -0.14 0.94 -3.98
N ALA A 214 1.18 0.77 -3.85
CA ALA A 214 2.15 1.11 -4.88
C ALA A 214 1.99 0.24 -6.14
N ALA A 215 1.71 -1.07 -6.00
CA ALA A 215 1.48 -1.96 -7.13
C ALA A 215 0.33 -1.46 -8.03
N LEU A 216 -0.79 -1.03 -7.42
CA LEU A 216 -1.89 -0.43 -8.18
C LEU A 216 -1.52 0.91 -8.82
N THR A 217 -0.72 1.73 -8.13
CA THR A 217 -0.23 3.01 -8.68
C THR A 217 0.64 2.77 -9.92
N LEU A 218 1.62 1.88 -9.81
CA LEU A 218 2.49 1.52 -10.94
C LEU A 218 1.68 1.01 -12.13
N ALA A 219 0.76 0.07 -11.92
CA ALA A 219 -0.06 -0.47 -13.00
C ALA A 219 -1.02 0.57 -13.62
N ALA A 220 -1.50 1.54 -12.84
CA ALA A 220 -2.37 2.60 -13.34
C ALA A 220 -1.65 3.60 -14.26
N TYR A 221 -0.39 3.87 -13.98
CA TYR A 221 0.39 4.90 -14.69
C TYR A 221 1.41 4.35 -15.68
N HIS A 222 1.72 3.04 -15.60
CA HIS A 222 2.65 2.33 -16.49
C HIS A 222 2.01 1.04 -17.05
N PRO A 223 0.86 1.17 -17.78
CA PRO A 223 0.10 -0.01 -18.25
C PRO A 223 0.84 -0.86 -19.29
N ASP A 224 1.77 -0.28 -20.02
CA ASP A 224 2.60 -1.02 -20.98
C ASP A 224 3.58 -1.96 -20.27
N GLN A 225 4.07 -1.54 -19.10
CA GLN A 225 4.97 -2.35 -18.28
C GLN A 225 4.20 -3.38 -17.46
N PHE A 226 3.06 -2.99 -16.86
CA PHE A 226 2.32 -3.82 -15.92
C PHE A 226 0.90 -4.11 -16.41
N SER A 227 0.67 -5.34 -16.89
CA SER A 227 -0.67 -5.83 -17.27
C SER A 227 -1.43 -6.46 -16.11
N TYR A 228 -0.76 -6.76 -15.01
CA TYR A 228 -1.29 -7.40 -13.82
C TYR A 228 -0.83 -6.67 -12.55
N ALA A 229 -1.74 -6.49 -11.58
CA ALA A 229 -1.37 -5.96 -10.27
C ALA A 229 -2.09 -6.68 -9.13
N GLY A 230 -1.31 -7.07 -8.10
CA GLY A 230 -1.78 -7.64 -6.84
C GLY A 230 -1.61 -6.68 -5.68
N SER A 231 -2.67 -6.48 -4.89
CA SER A 231 -2.63 -5.66 -3.67
C SER A 231 -3.12 -6.45 -2.48
N PHE A 232 -2.25 -6.71 -1.52
CA PHE A 232 -2.58 -7.40 -0.27
C PHE A 232 -2.57 -6.41 0.87
N SER A 233 -3.69 -6.25 1.55
CA SER A 233 -3.86 -5.32 2.68
C SER A 233 -3.41 -3.89 2.36
N GLY A 234 -3.55 -3.46 1.10
CA GLY A 234 -3.20 -2.12 0.65
C GLY A 234 -4.14 -1.05 1.22
N TYR A 235 -3.62 0.16 1.41
CA TYR A 235 -4.45 1.31 1.74
C TYR A 235 -4.95 1.95 0.45
N LEU A 236 -6.12 1.53 -0.02
CA LEU A 236 -6.63 1.83 -1.36
C LEU A 236 -7.55 3.06 -1.42
N ASN A 237 -7.61 3.85 -0.34
CA ASN A 237 -8.32 5.13 -0.26
C ASN A 237 -7.59 6.06 0.72
N ILE A 238 -6.37 6.45 0.37
CA ILE A 238 -5.48 7.23 1.25
C ILE A 238 -5.93 8.68 1.45
N SER A 239 -6.85 9.18 0.62
CA SER A 239 -7.45 10.49 0.76
C SER A 239 -8.71 10.49 1.63
N ALA A 240 -9.14 9.34 2.17
CA ALA A 240 -10.23 9.29 3.12
C ALA A 240 -9.89 10.10 4.40
N PRO A 241 -10.91 10.69 5.05
CA PRO A 241 -10.70 11.47 6.27
C PRO A 241 -9.90 10.71 7.33
N GLY A 242 -8.82 11.32 7.84
CA GLY A 242 -7.95 10.75 8.87
C GLY A 242 -6.85 9.80 8.35
N MET A 243 -6.93 9.33 7.11
CA MET A 243 -5.95 8.39 6.57
C MET A 243 -4.54 9.00 6.45
N ARG A 244 -4.43 10.25 6.02
CA ARG A 244 -3.13 10.91 5.95
C ARG A 244 -2.44 10.97 7.31
N GLU A 245 -3.18 11.27 8.38
CA GLU A 245 -2.61 11.34 9.73
C GLU A 245 -2.29 9.94 10.28
N ALA A 246 -3.09 8.94 9.97
CA ALA A 246 -2.76 7.55 10.29
C ALA A 246 -1.46 7.12 9.60
N MET A 247 -1.30 7.44 8.32
CA MET A 247 -0.06 7.18 7.57
C MET A 247 1.13 7.98 8.11
N ARG A 248 0.93 9.23 8.54
CA ARG A 248 1.97 10.04 9.21
C ARG A 248 2.52 9.32 10.42
N VAL A 249 1.63 8.85 11.30
CA VAL A 249 2.03 8.11 12.51
C VAL A 249 2.76 6.81 12.14
N ALA A 250 2.24 6.07 11.17
CA ALA A 250 2.85 4.84 10.71
C ALA A 250 4.26 5.07 10.13
N MET A 251 4.44 6.07 9.28
CA MET A 251 5.73 6.42 8.68
C MET A 251 6.74 6.92 9.72
N LEU A 252 6.30 7.68 10.73
CA LEU A 252 7.15 8.07 11.85
C LEU A 252 7.59 6.84 12.64
N SER A 253 6.70 5.89 12.91
CA SER A 253 7.01 4.66 13.63
C SER A 253 7.91 3.69 12.84
N ALA A 254 7.84 3.75 11.50
CA ALA A 254 8.63 2.91 10.62
C ALA A 254 10.06 3.42 10.36
N GLY A 255 10.49 4.44 11.08
CA GLY A 255 11.86 4.96 10.97
C GLY A 255 11.97 6.48 10.91
N GLY A 256 10.92 7.23 11.29
CA GLY A 256 10.96 8.70 11.35
C GLY A 256 10.84 9.36 9.97
N TYR A 257 10.06 8.77 9.06
CA TYR A 257 9.83 9.34 7.73
C TYR A 257 8.75 10.40 7.74
N ASN A 258 8.97 11.48 6.96
CA ASN A 258 8.07 12.62 6.87
C ASN A 258 7.15 12.53 5.64
N ILE A 259 5.87 12.30 5.88
CA ILE A 259 4.85 12.22 4.84
C ILE A 259 4.71 13.52 4.02
N ASP A 260 5.02 14.68 4.62
CA ASP A 260 4.91 15.97 3.93
C ASP A 260 6.05 16.17 2.92
N ALA A 261 7.19 15.52 3.14
CA ALA A 261 8.28 15.45 2.16
C ALA A 261 7.91 14.57 0.95
N MET A 262 7.08 13.54 1.17
CA MET A 262 6.60 12.68 0.09
C MET A 262 5.68 13.44 -0.86
N ALA A 263 4.61 14.02 -0.33
CA ALA A 263 3.64 14.77 -1.13
C ALA A 263 2.90 15.79 -0.28
N PRO A 264 2.62 17.01 -0.78
CA PRO A 264 1.75 17.97 -0.10
C PRO A 264 0.34 17.40 0.13
N PRO A 265 -0.34 17.79 1.22
CA PRO A 265 -1.72 17.38 1.46
C PRO A 265 -2.63 17.80 0.29
N TRP A 266 -3.45 16.84 -0.18
CA TRP A 266 -4.45 17.09 -1.24
C TRP A 266 -3.89 17.64 -2.56
N GLY A 267 -2.54 17.67 -2.70
CA GLY A 267 -1.89 18.05 -3.95
C GLY A 267 -2.03 16.98 -5.03
N PRO A 268 -1.73 17.33 -6.31
CA PRO A 268 -1.84 16.39 -7.42
C PRO A 268 -1.07 15.09 -7.21
N GLN A 269 0.10 15.16 -6.58
CA GLN A 269 0.92 13.98 -6.29
C GLN A 269 0.26 13.07 -5.25
N TRP A 270 -0.35 13.64 -4.19
CA TRP A 270 -1.10 12.86 -3.22
C TRP A 270 -2.27 12.12 -3.86
N LEU A 271 -3.07 12.83 -4.65
CA LEU A 271 -4.22 12.26 -5.36
C LEU A 271 -3.80 11.22 -6.40
N ARG A 272 -2.63 11.42 -7.03
CA ARG A 272 -2.05 10.46 -7.97
C ARG A 272 -1.68 9.13 -7.32
N MET A 273 -1.38 9.12 -6.02
CA MET A 273 -1.02 7.92 -5.26
C MET A 273 -2.25 7.20 -4.66
N ASP A 274 -3.45 7.74 -4.81
CA ASP A 274 -4.66 7.19 -4.21
C ASP A 274 -5.41 6.27 -5.19
N PRO A 275 -5.43 4.94 -4.96
CA PRO A 275 -6.14 3.99 -5.80
C PRO A 275 -7.61 4.31 -6.00
N PHE A 276 -8.30 4.81 -4.97
CA PHE A 276 -9.70 5.22 -5.08
C PHE A 276 -9.90 6.36 -6.09
N VAL A 277 -8.96 7.29 -6.15
CA VAL A 277 -8.99 8.44 -7.06
C VAL A 277 -8.67 8.01 -8.48
N PHE A 278 -7.61 7.24 -8.69
CA PHE A 278 -7.20 6.83 -10.04
C PHE A 278 -7.88 5.52 -10.53
N ALA A 279 -8.82 4.94 -9.80
CA ALA A 279 -9.59 3.76 -10.21
C ALA A 279 -10.09 3.78 -11.67
N PRO A 280 -10.56 4.93 -12.25
CA PRO A 280 -10.94 5.00 -13.66
C PRO A 280 -9.81 4.64 -14.63
N ARG A 281 -8.52 4.90 -14.28
CA ARG A 281 -7.38 4.52 -15.10
C ARG A 281 -7.20 3.01 -15.16
N LEU A 282 -7.26 2.33 -14.01
CA LEU A 282 -7.15 0.87 -13.94
C LEU A 282 -8.23 0.17 -14.77
N LYS A 283 -9.47 0.71 -14.77
CA LYS A 283 -10.52 0.24 -15.65
C LYS A 283 -10.19 0.50 -17.12
N ALA A 284 -9.78 1.72 -17.47
CA ALA A 284 -9.49 2.11 -18.86
C ALA A 284 -8.31 1.31 -19.43
N ASN A 285 -7.29 1.06 -18.64
CA ASN A 285 -6.13 0.24 -19.00
C ASN A 285 -6.48 -1.25 -19.15
N ASN A 286 -7.63 -1.67 -18.61
CA ASN A 286 -8.01 -3.08 -18.48
C ASN A 286 -6.95 -3.93 -17.75
N THR A 287 -6.22 -3.33 -16.81
CA THR A 287 -5.23 -4.04 -15.99
C THR A 287 -5.92 -5.13 -15.17
N ARG A 288 -5.44 -6.36 -15.23
CA ARG A 288 -5.97 -7.45 -14.40
C ARG A 288 -5.55 -7.23 -12.95
N LEU A 289 -6.50 -7.24 -12.02
CA LEU A 289 -6.26 -6.94 -10.61
C LEU A 289 -6.63 -8.11 -9.71
N TRP A 290 -5.79 -8.36 -8.71
CA TRP A 290 -6.09 -9.17 -7.53
C TRP A 290 -6.01 -8.30 -6.29
N VAL A 291 -7.10 -8.19 -5.55
CA VAL A 291 -7.20 -7.26 -4.42
C VAL A 291 -7.70 -8.02 -3.20
N ALA A 292 -6.86 -8.11 -2.18
CA ALA A 292 -7.13 -8.89 -0.98
C ALA A 292 -6.89 -8.09 0.30
N ALA A 293 -7.67 -8.40 1.33
CA ALA A 293 -7.44 -7.95 2.69
C ALA A 293 -8.13 -8.91 3.67
N GLY A 294 -7.45 -9.29 4.74
CA GLY A 294 -8.01 -10.06 5.82
C GLY A 294 -9.05 -9.28 6.62
N SER A 295 -9.71 -9.95 7.55
CA SER A 295 -10.77 -9.33 8.36
C SER A 295 -10.26 -8.54 9.58
N GLY A 296 -8.99 -8.69 9.95
CA GLY A 296 -8.44 -8.26 11.23
C GLY A 296 -8.73 -9.23 12.38
N ILE A 297 -9.44 -10.33 12.11
CA ILE A 297 -9.69 -11.40 13.09
C ILE A 297 -8.54 -12.41 12.98
N PRO A 298 -7.84 -12.70 14.10
CA PRO A 298 -6.74 -13.65 14.07
C PRO A 298 -7.19 -15.06 13.65
N SER A 299 -6.35 -15.72 12.88
CA SER A 299 -6.46 -17.16 12.62
C SER A 299 -5.81 -17.97 13.75
N PRO A 300 -6.04 -19.29 13.84
CA PRO A 300 -5.32 -20.14 14.79
C PRO A 300 -3.80 -20.09 14.64
N GLN A 301 -3.30 -19.86 13.42
CA GLN A 301 -1.87 -19.73 13.15
C GLN A 301 -1.27 -18.45 13.74
N ASP A 302 -2.06 -17.38 13.86
CA ASP A 302 -1.62 -16.11 14.45
C ASP A 302 -1.45 -16.19 15.97
N ALA A 303 -2.03 -17.19 16.63
CA ALA A 303 -2.01 -17.33 18.10
C ALA A 303 -0.59 -17.48 18.68
N VAL A 304 0.39 -17.85 17.88
CA VAL A 304 1.80 -17.99 18.29
C VAL A 304 2.54 -16.65 18.39
N ALA A 305 1.97 -15.58 17.85
CA ALA A 305 2.56 -14.24 17.82
C ALA A 305 1.58 -13.16 18.35
N PRO A 306 1.33 -13.10 19.68
CA PRO A 306 0.32 -12.18 20.25
C PRO A 306 0.55 -10.69 19.94
N LEU A 307 1.81 -10.26 19.77
CA LEU A 307 2.13 -8.88 19.42
C LEU A 307 1.71 -8.54 17.99
N ASP A 308 1.81 -9.49 17.07
CA ASP A 308 1.33 -9.33 15.70
C ASP A 308 -0.19 -9.16 15.66
N ILE A 309 -0.91 -9.86 16.54
CA ILE A 309 -2.34 -9.70 16.70
C ILE A 309 -2.67 -8.29 17.19
N ILE A 310 -2.01 -7.81 18.26
CA ILE A 310 -2.30 -6.50 18.86
C ILE A 310 -2.06 -5.37 17.85
N GLN A 311 -1.00 -5.45 17.06
CA GLN A 311 -0.65 -4.44 16.07
C GLN A 311 -1.32 -4.68 14.72
N GLY A 312 -1.38 -5.92 14.28
CA GLY A 312 -1.84 -6.31 12.96
C GLY A 312 -3.35 -6.27 12.79
N SER A 313 -4.14 -6.61 13.83
CA SER A 313 -5.61 -6.60 13.73
C SER A 313 -6.19 -5.22 13.40
N PRO A 314 -5.81 -4.12 14.08
CA PRO A 314 -6.31 -2.78 13.73
C PRO A 314 -5.84 -2.30 12.36
N LEU A 315 -4.60 -2.62 11.98
CA LEU A 315 -4.05 -2.25 10.68
C LEU A 315 -4.80 -2.97 9.55
N GLU A 316 -5.08 -4.26 9.73
CA GLU A 316 -5.81 -5.04 8.74
C GLU A 316 -7.27 -4.62 8.61
N ALA A 317 -7.95 -4.34 9.74
CA ALA A 317 -9.31 -3.80 9.70
C ALA A 317 -9.37 -2.46 8.95
N LEU A 318 -8.36 -1.61 9.11
CA LEU A 318 -8.25 -0.35 8.37
C LEU A 318 -7.98 -0.60 6.88
N ALA A 319 -7.08 -1.53 6.55
CA ALA A 319 -6.81 -1.94 5.18
C ALA A 319 -8.06 -2.51 4.50
N LEU A 320 -8.81 -3.38 5.20
CA LEU A 320 -10.07 -3.91 4.70
C LEU A 320 -11.09 -2.81 4.41
N ALA A 321 -11.26 -1.85 5.33
CA ALA A 321 -12.19 -0.73 5.13
C ALA A 321 -11.83 0.09 3.87
N ASN A 322 -10.55 0.39 3.68
CA ASN A 322 -10.04 1.09 2.50
C ASN A 322 -10.24 0.26 1.22
N THR A 323 -9.95 -1.03 1.29
CA THR A 323 -10.09 -1.96 0.16
C THR A 323 -11.56 -2.15 -0.24
N ARG A 324 -12.48 -2.21 0.73
CA ARG A 324 -13.93 -2.25 0.46
C ARG A 324 -14.42 -0.95 -0.18
N ALA A 325 -13.92 0.21 0.24
CA ALA A 325 -14.23 1.48 -0.42
C ALA A 325 -13.77 1.46 -1.89
N PHE A 326 -12.56 0.97 -2.16
CA PHE A 326 -12.05 0.79 -3.52
C PHE A 326 -12.89 -0.22 -4.32
N GLN A 327 -13.32 -1.34 -3.72
CA GLN A 327 -14.22 -2.30 -4.36
C GLN A 327 -15.50 -1.63 -4.82
N VAL A 328 -16.16 -0.88 -3.93
CA VAL A 328 -17.40 -0.13 -4.29
C VAL A 328 -17.12 0.84 -5.43
N ARG A 329 -15.97 1.55 -5.39
CA ARG A 329 -15.55 2.46 -6.45
C ARG A 329 -15.43 1.74 -7.80
N MET A 330 -14.72 0.62 -7.85
CA MET A 330 -14.55 -0.17 -9.08
C MET A 330 -15.88 -0.72 -9.60
N MET A 331 -16.75 -1.19 -8.69
CA MET A 331 -18.10 -1.63 -9.05
C MET A 331 -18.95 -0.50 -9.66
N THR A 332 -18.92 0.71 -9.09
CA THR A 332 -19.64 1.87 -9.65
C THR A 332 -19.12 2.30 -11.02
N LEU A 333 -17.87 1.99 -11.32
CA LEU A 333 -17.27 2.19 -12.63
C LEU A 333 -17.63 1.06 -13.63
N GLY A 334 -18.25 -0.03 -13.18
CA GLY A 334 -18.52 -1.21 -13.99
C GLY A 334 -17.22 -1.93 -14.41
N ALA A 335 -16.21 -1.96 -13.54
CA ALA A 335 -14.96 -2.67 -13.80
C ALA A 335 -15.11 -4.16 -13.51
N GLY A 336 -14.87 -5.01 -14.53
CA GLY A 336 -14.92 -6.47 -14.42
C GLY A 336 -13.55 -7.15 -14.38
N ASN A 337 -12.47 -6.37 -14.37
CA ASN A 337 -11.09 -6.83 -14.44
C ASN A 337 -10.46 -7.09 -13.05
N VAL A 338 -11.25 -7.20 -11.99
CA VAL A 338 -10.78 -7.33 -10.60
C VAL A 338 -11.30 -8.61 -9.97
N THR A 339 -10.40 -9.40 -9.39
CA THR A 339 -10.74 -10.44 -8.41
C THR A 339 -10.54 -9.88 -7.01
N TYR A 340 -11.48 -10.16 -6.11
CA TYR A 340 -11.40 -9.79 -4.70
C TYR A 340 -11.35 -11.04 -3.84
N ASP A 341 -10.39 -11.07 -2.91
CA ASP A 341 -10.32 -12.08 -1.86
C ASP A 341 -10.38 -11.40 -0.48
N PHE A 342 -11.37 -11.78 0.33
CA PHE A 342 -11.60 -11.23 1.65
C PHE A 342 -11.86 -12.37 2.62
N PRO A 343 -10.79 -13.05 3.09
CA PRO A 343 -10.94 -14.15 4.03
C PRO A 343 -11.58 -13.68 5.35
N ASN A 344 -12.34 -14.59 5.97
CA ASN A 344 -13.04 -14.31 7.23
C ASN A 344 -12.10 -14.12 8.42
N VAL A 345 -10.86 -14.55 8.29
CA VAL A 345 -9.77 -14.37 9.25
C VAL A 345 -8.55 -13.81 8.52
N GLY A 346 -7.60 -13.30 9.28
CA GLY A 346 -6.36 -12.75 8.75
C GLY A 346 -6.04 -11.39 9.36
N VAL A 347 -4.84 -11.24 9.87
CA VAL A 347 -4.27 -10.00 10.41
C VAL A 347 -3.17 -9.49 9.50
N HIS A 348 -2.62 -8.30 9.77
CA HIS A 348 -1.60 -7.66 8.95
C HIS A 348 -0.23 -8.31 9.15
N ASN A 349 -0.02 -9.50 8.57
CA ASN A 349 1.20 -10.29 8.73
C ASN A 349 1.57 -11.10 7.49
N TRP A 350 2.81 -11.62 7.50
CA TRP A 350 3.41 -12.34 6.38
C TRP A 350 2.69 -13.63 6.02
N HIS A 351 2.18 -14.37 7.00
CA HIS A 351 1.47 -15.63 6.76
C HIS A 351 0.24 -15.42 5.86
N ASN A 352 -0.56 -14.40 6.15
CA ASN A 352 -1.74 -14.11 5.35
C ASN A 352 -1.37 -13.63 3.93
N TRP A 353 -0.31 -12.85 3.78
CA TRP A 353 0.14 -12.39 2.46
C TRP A 353 0.77 -13.50 1.63
N GLU A 354 1.50 -14.42 2.25
CA GLU A 354 2.01 -15.64 1.60
C GLU A 354 0.86 -16.46 1.01
N ASP A 355 -0.18 -16.72 1.80
CA ASP A 355 -1.38 -17.44 1.36
C ASP A 355 -2.07 -16.74 0.19
N GLU A 356 -2.10 -15.40 0.19
CA GLU A 356 -2.67 -14.63 -0.93
C GLU A 356 -1.86 -14.81 -2.22
N VAL A 357 -0.54 -14.87 -2.15
CA VAL A 357 0.29 -15.16 -3.34
C VAL A 357 -0.07 -16.52 -3.93
N TYR A 358 -0.22 -17.56 -3.11
CA TYR A 358 -0.59 -18.89 -3.61
C TYR A 358 -1.98 -18.90 -4.26
N ARG A 359 -2.95 -18.18 -3.68
CA ARG A 359 -4.31 -18.05 -4.27
C ARG A 359 -4.30 -17.23 -5.56
N MET A 360 -3.52 -16.16 -5.62
CA MET A 360 -3.38 -15.29 -6.78
C MET A 360 -2.63 -15.94 -7.94
N LEU A 361 -1.69 -16.84 -7.67
CA LEU A 361 -0.71 -17.35 -8.64
C LEU A 361 -1.34 -17.90 -9.93
N PRO A 362 -2.41 -18.72 -9.93
CA PRO A 362 -3.04 -19.19 -11.16
C PRO A 362 -3.57 -18.06 -12.04
N ASP A 363 -4.23 -17.07 -11.44
CA ASP A 363 -4.78 -15.91 -12.16
C ASP A 363 -3.66 -15.02 -12.71
N MET A 364 -2.63 -14.74 -11.92
CA MET A 364 -1.46 -13.99 -12.37
C MET A 364 -0.74 -14.70 -13.50
N SER A 365 -0.51 -16.00 -13.36
CA SER A 365 0.17 -16.82 -14.35
C SER A 365 -0.52 -16.81 -15.73
N ALA A 366 -1.84 -16.66 -15.75
CA ALA A 366 -2.63 -16.59 -16.99
C ALA A 366 -2.64 -15.20 -17.64
N ASN A 367 -2.18 -14.14 -16.94
CA ASN A 367 -2.37 -12.75 -17.37
C ASN A 367 -1.07 -11.94 -17.54
N ILE A 368 0.10 -12.55 -17.33
CA ILE A 368 1.42 -11.92 -17.56
C ILE A 368 2.18 -12.60 -18.69
N GLY A 369 3.04 -11.84 -19.39
CA GLY A 369 3.88 -12.31 -20.49
C GLY A 369 3.37 -11.99 -21.87
#